data_3c9e52831276f2902575a3bcecc7cab9
#
_entry.id   3c9e52831276f2902575a3bcecc7cab9
#
_cell.length_a   1.000
_cell.length_b   1.000
_cell.length_c   1.000
_cell.angle_alpha   90.00
_cell.angle_beta   90.00
_cell.angle_gamma   90.00
#
_symmetry.space_group_name_H-M   'P 1'
#
loop_
_entity.id
_entity.type
_entity.pdbx_description
1 polymer ?
#
loop_
_entity_poly.entity_id
_entity_poly.type
_entity_poly.pdbx_seq_one_letter_code
_entity_poly.pdbx_strand_id
1 'polypeptide(L)'
;MWDWLGRVGVNTGLALARVQAQARTLVLARVQVQVQTQTLARVRWRGAVCCLLGLGVSLLAGVGFIGAACAGGAVVSDLDVIRGGDATDGFARALVPRTFEFPHDHGPHPEFRHEWWYVTGNLDAADGRRFGFELTIFRVGLVPGVGAGGQPAGVGGAGSRVGKTAGDVVGGVAVAGGAVAPGVAAASAWRTRQVYAAHFAITDVGRGEFKFAQKYSRDALGLAGAQGEPFRVWVDDWVLGSPSPLPLASAVPARSPSQAASAMQGDPTRGAGTAGLAPGLPWTLHAEGQGYELTLDAEPLGQPVLNGDHGLSRKSAEPGAASYYYSIPRIAVHGKVVRAGVSSDVRGLAWLDREWGSGSLGAKQQGWDWFALQLQGGSAFMFYALRNHDGTRDPNSAGTWVDPSGRAQSLTSDQVTIDVSDHWTSPRGGRYPSRWRVRVPAVGLDVEVRPVLANQELGTQPRYWEGAVDLKGAREGHDAAGRGYVELVGYGE
;
A
#
# COMPACT_ATOMS: atom_id res chain seq x y z
N MET A 1 3.34 18.88 -60.19
CA MET A 1 1.92 18.50 -59.99
C MET A 1 1.76 17.37 -58.99
N TRP A 2 2.78 16.60 -58.67
CA TRP A 2 2.73 15.52 -57.67
C TRP A 2 2.97 15.97 -56.22
N ASP A 3 3.69 17.07 -56.00
CA ASP A 3 3.98 17.60 -54.65
C ASP A 3 2.80 18.35 -53.95
N TRP A 4 1.79 18.74 -54.71
CA TRP A 4 0.64 19.44 -54.18
C TRP A 4 -0.42 18.48 -53.62
N LEU A 5 -0.56 17.29 -54.20
CA LEU A 5 -1.51 16.25 -53.74
C LEU A 5 -1.08 15.59 -52.44
N GLY A 6 0.23 15.47 -52.14
CA GLY A 6 0.72 14.93 -50.88
C GLY A 6 0.44 15.82 -49.66
N ARG A 7 0.44 17.14 -49.80
CA ARG A 7 0.22 18.09 -48.72
C ARG A 7 -1.26 18.26 -48.34
N VAL A 8 -2.17 18.03 -49.28
CA VAL A 8 -3.62 18.11 -49.01
C VAL A 8 -4.10 16.86 -48.28
N GLY A 9 -3.53 15.67 -48.57
CA GLY A 9 -3.91 14.43 -47.91
C GLY A 9 -3.51 14.33 -46.41
N VAL A 10 -2.36 14.91 -46.05
CA VAL A 10 -1.88 14.91 -44.64
C VAL A 10 -2.68 15.88 -43.77
N ASN A 11 -3.06 17.06 -44.31
CA ASN A 11 -3.85 18.03 -43.54
C ASN A 11 -5.30 17.58 -43.30
N THR A 12 -5.92 16.85 -44.21
CA THR A 12 -7.27 16.32 -44.05
C THR A 12 -7.31 15.18 -43.02
N GLY A 13 -6.29 14.31 -42.98
CA GLY A 13 -6.18 13.25 -41.97
C GLY A 13 -6.03 13.78 -40.55
N LEU A 14 -5.22 14.80 -40.33
CA LEU A 14 -5.03 15.45 -39.04
C LEU A 14 -6.29 16.22 -38.58
N ALA A 15 -7.00 16.86 -39.50
CA ALA A 15 -8.26 17.52 -39.17
C ALA A 15 -9.36 16.53 -38.78
N LEU A 16 -9.46 15.40 -39.46
CA LEU A 16 -10.44 14.35 -39.18
C LEU A 16 -10.15 13.70 -37.80
N ALA A 17 -8.88 13.42 -37.49
CA ALA A 17 -8.46 12.88 -36.20
C ALA A 17 -8.79 13.85 -35.03
N ARG A 18 -8.59 15.15 -35.22
CA ARG A 18 -8.96 16.17 -34.21
C ARG A 18 -10.46 16.25 -33.99
N VAL A 19 -11.26 16.21 -35.04
CA VAL A 19 -12.73 16.21 -34.95
C VAL A 19 -13.23 14.94 -34.24
N GLN A 20 -12.66 13.77 -34.52
CA GLN A 20 -13.03 12.53 -33.83
C GLN A 20 -12.61 12.52 -32.36
N ALA A 21 -11.46 13.09 -32.00
CA ALA A 21 -11.03 13.24 -30.61
C ALA A 21 -11.96 14.20 -29.84
N GLN A 22 -12.34 15.35 -30.42
CA GLN A 22 -13.30 16.28 -29.82
C GLN A 22 -14.69 15.68 -29.67
N ALA A 23 -15.16 14.90 -30.66
CA ALA A 23 -16.44 14.20 -30.57
C ALA A 23 -16.46 13.18 -29.44
N ARG A 24 -15.39 12.40 -29.23
CA ARG A 24 -15.25 11.46 -28.11
C ARG A 24 -15.27 12.17 -26.77
N THR A 25 -14.56 13.29 -26.63
CA THR A 25 -14.53 14.10 -25.39
C THR A 25 -15.92 14.67 -25.06
N LEU A 26 -16.67 15.13 -26.06
CA LEU A 26 -18.03 15.63 -25.87
C LEU A 26 -19.03 14.52 -25.50
N VAL A 27 -18.88 13.31 -26.05
CA VAL A 27 -19.72 12.16 -25.67
C VAL A 27 -19.44 11.73 -24.24
N LEU A 28 -18.16 11.65 -23.83
CA LEU A 28 -17.79 11.31 -22.46
C LEU A 28 -18.28 12.36 -21.45
N ALA A 29 -18.16 13.65 -21.78
CA ALA A 29 -18.68 14.73 -20.94
C ALA A 29 -20.22 14.67 -20.80
N ARG A 30 -20.95 14.35 -21.87
CA ARG A 30 -22.42 14.17 -21.82
C ARG A 30 -22.82 12.96 -20.98
N VAL A 31 -22.11 11.84 -21.09
CA VAL A 31 -22.37 10.64 -20.26
C VAL A 31 -22.12 10.95 -18.79
N GLN A 32 -21.07 11.68 -18.47
CA GLN A 32 -20.74 12.06 -17.10
C GLN A 32 -21.77 13.01 -16.47
N VAL A 33 -22.25 13.99 -17.23
CA VAL A 33 -23.34 14.89 -16.80
C VAL A 33 -24.66 14.13 -16.64
N GLN A 34 -24.95 13.15 -17.49
CA GLN A 34 -26.19 12.36 -17.42
C GLN A 34 -26.18 11.40 -16.22
N VAL A 35 -25.02 10.84 -15.85
CA VAL A 35 -24.85 10.03 -14.64
C VAL A 35 -25.00 10.90 -13.38
N GLN A 36 -24.41 12.09 -13.34
CA GLN A 36 -24.56 13.01 -12.20
C GLN A 36 -26.01 13.51 -12.03
N THR A 37 -26.71 13.84 -13.12
CA THR A 37 -28.12 14.30 -13.04
C THR A 37 -29.04 13.16 -12.60
N GLN A 38 -28.81 11.91 -13.01
CA GLN A 38 -29.59 10.77 -12.53
C GLN A 38 -29.34 10.48 -11.04
N THR A 39 -28.10 10.64 -10.56
CA THR A 39 -27.75 10.44 -9.15
C THR A 39 -28.40 11.54 -8.28
N LEU A 40 -28.35 12.79 -8.69
CA LEU A 40 -28.98 13.90 -7.99
C LEU A 40 -30.52 13.79 -7.99
N ALA A 41 -31.13 13.31 -9.07
CA ALA A 41 -32.58 13.05 -9.14
C ALA A 41 -33.01 11.96 -8.16
N ARG A 42 -32.20 10.86 -8.06
CA ARG A 42 -32.48 9.76 -7.11
C ARG A 42 -32.34 10.18 -5.65
N VAL A 43 -31.39 11.06 -5.33
CA VAL A 43 -31.22 11.60 -3.97
C VAL A 43 -32.38 12.53 -3.59
N ARG A 44 -32.84 13.39 -4.52
CA ARG A 44 -33.99 14.29 -4.28
C ARG A 44 -35.31 13.54 -4.12
N TRP A 45 -35.53 12.46 -4.86
CA TRP A 45 -36.75 11.63 -4.73
C TRP A 45 -36.80 10.88 -3.41
N ARG A 46 -35.66 10.37 -2.90
CA ARG A 46 -35.61 9.71 -1.58
C ARG A 46 -35.86 10.68 -0.43
N GLY A 47 -35.39 11.92 -0.51
CA GLY A 47 -35.67 12.94 0.48
C GLY A 47 -37.15 13.40 0.50
N ALA A 48 -37.78 13.51 -0.65
CA ALA A 48 -39.20 13.92 -0.76
C ALA A 48 -40.20 12.87 -0.28
N VAL A 49 -39.86 11.56 -0.48
CA VAL A 49 -40.72 10.46 0.00
C VAL A 49 -40.64 10.32 1.53
N CYS A 50 -39.49 10.56 2.15
CA CYS A 50 -39.40 10.54 3.60
C CYS A 50 -40.12 11.68 4.31
N CYS A 51 -40.24 12.87 3.69
CA CYS A 51 -40.98 14.00 4.28
C CYS A 51 -42.50 13.92 4.12
N LEU A 52 -43.03 13.15 3.18
CA LEU A 52 -44.50 13.02 2.96
C LEU A 52 -45.12 11.81 3.70
N LEU A 53 -44.33 10.89 4.27
CA LEU A 53 -44.80 9.76 5.07
C LEU A 53 -44.81 10.02 6.59
N GLY A 54 -44.37 11.20 7.03
CA GLY A 54 -44.30 11.59 8.46
C GLY A 54 -45.55 12.26 9.01
N LEU A 55 -46.64 12.54 8.22
CA LEU A 55 -47.81 13.32 8.65
C LEU A 55 -49.16 12.65 8.49
N GLY A 56 -49.22 11.36 8.49
CA GLY A 56 -50.53 10.72 8.45
C GLY A 56 -50.45 9.22 8.70
N VAL A 57 -50.56 8.81 9.93
CA VAL A 57 -51.27 7.62 10.41
C VAL A 57 -51.04 7.44 11.91
N SER A 58 -51.86 8.10 12.70
CA SER A 58 -52.30 7.55 13.98
C SER A 58 -53.71 7.02 13.75
N LEU A 59 -53.87 5.75 13.58
CA LEU A 59 -55.00 4.86 13.90
C LEU A 59 -55.02 3.63 12.99
N LEU A 60 -54.83 2.54 13.56
CA LEU A 60 -55.48 1.23 13.39
C LEU A 60 -54.47 0.05 13.42
N ALA A 61 -54.73 -0.71 14.40
CA ALA A 61 -54.36 -2.07 14.79
C ALA A 61 -53.86 -3.07 13.72
N GLY A 62 -52.77 -3.75 14.06
CA GLY A 62 -52.65 -5.21 13.97
C GLY A 62 -52.65 -5.84 12.57
N VAL A 63 -51.49 -5.89 11.92
CA VAL A 63 -51.13 -7.00 11.01
C VAL A 63 -49.60 -7.11 11.02
N GLY A 64 -49.10 -8.30 11.38
CA GLY A 64 -47.65 -8.58 11.39
C GLY A 64 -47.04 -8.51 10.01
N PHE A 65 -46.08 -7.59 9.85
CA PHE A 65 -45.19 -7.57 8.69
C PHE A 65 -43.92 -8.34 9.03
N ILE A 66 -43.73 -9.46 8.37
CA ILE A 66 -42.43 -10.13 8.26
C ILE A 66 -41.55 -9.21 7.41
N GLY A 67 -40.73 -8.39 8.07
CA GLY A 67 -39.71 -7.60 7.43
C GLY A 67 -38.61 -8.48 6.88
N ALA A 68 -38.55 -8.67 5.56
CA ALA A 68 -37.38 -9.17 4.90
C ALA A 68 -36.26 -8.12 5.12
N ALA A 69 -35.32 -8.43 6.00
CA ALA A 69 -34.09 -7.68 6.15
C ALA A 69 -33.31 -7.79 4.83
N CYS A 70 -33.35 -6.76 4.01
CA CYS A 70 -32.36 -6.57 2.98
C CYS A 70 -31.02 -6.41 3.70
N ALA A 71 -30.19 -7.45 3.68
CA ALA A 71 -28.80 -7.38 4.05
C ALA A 71 -28.16 -6.35 3.12
N GLY A 72 -28.06 -5.10 3.58
CA GLY A 72 -27.25 -4.09 2.95
C GLY A 72 -25.81 -4.56 3.03
N GLY A 73 -25.24 -4.93 1.87
CA GLY A 73 -23.81 -5.20 1.78
C GLY A 73 -23.08 -3.98 2.34
N ALA A 74 -22.32 -4.15 3.41
CA ALA A 74 -21.47 -3.10 3.96
C ALA A 74 -20.54 -2.63 2.84
N VAL A 75 -20.63 -1.35 2.50
CA VAL A 75 -19.65 -0.71 1.63
C VAL A 75 -18.38 -0.66 2.47
N VAL A 76 -17.39 -1.47 2.11
CA VAL A 76 -16.06 -1.41 2.73
C VAL A 76 -15.54 0.01 2.49
N SER A 77 -15.36 0.79 3.54
CA SER A 77 -14.76 2.12 3.42
C SER A 77 -13.26 1.96 3.26
N ASP A 78 -12.61 2.93 2.60
CA ASP A 78 -11.14 2.95 2.50
C ASP A 78 -10.48 2.99 3.90
N LEU A 79 -11.17 3.55 4.89
CA LEU A 79 -10.83 3.48 6.32
C LEU A 79 -10.73 2.05 6.82
N ASP A 80 -11.68 1.19 6.44
CA ASP A 80 -11.67 -0.22 6.84
C ASP A 80 -10.49 -0.97 6.21
N VAL A 81 -10.01 -0.52 5.05
CA VAL A 81 -8.80 -1.02 4.39
C VAL A 81 -7.56 -0.64 5.19
N ILE A 82 -7.45 0.64 5.56
CA ILE A 82 -6.25 1.18 6.23
C ILE A 82 -6.26 0.85 7.74
N ARG A 83 -7.42 0.90 8.40
CA ARG A 83 -7.57 0.61 9.84
C ARG A 83 -7.75 -0.86 10.18
N GLY A 84 -7.96 -1.73 9.19
CA GLY A 84 -8.26 -3.15 9.41
C GLY A 84 -9.67 -3.35 9.97
N GLY A 85 -10.71 -3.23 9.16
CA GLY A 85 -12.12 -3.32 9.60
C GLY A 85 -12.51 -4.62 10.34
N ASP A 86 -13.60 -4.58 11.12
CA ASP A 86 -13.97 -5.55 12.16
C ASP A 86 -14.37 -6.97 11.69
N ALA A 87 -14.73 -7.16 10.43
CA ALA A 87 -15.15 -8.47 9.93
C ALA A 87 -13.96 -9.38 9.61
N THR A 88 -13.40 -10.04 10.62
CA THR A 88 -12.24 -10.93 10.50
C THR A 88 -12.59 -12.41 10.51
N ASP A 89 -13.88 -12.76 10.47
CA ASP A 89 -14.34 -14.15 10.57
C ASP A 89 -13.71 -15.06 9.52
N GLY A 90 -13.08 -16.12 10.00
CA GLY A 90 -12.39 -17.11 9.20
C GLY A 90 -11.00 -16.73 8.68
N PHE A 91 -10.52 -15.50 8.89
CA PHE A 91 -9.16 -15.09 8.57
C PHE A 91 -8.18 -15.46 9.70
N ALA A 92 -6.93 -15.76 9.32
CA ALA A 92 -5.85 -15.96 10.29
C ALA A 92 -5.55 -14.67 11.05
N ARG A 93 -5.08 -14.82 12.30
CA ARG A 93 -4.66 -13.69 13.15
C ARG A 93 -3.19 -13.80 13.51
N ALA A 94 -2.50 -12.69 13.56
CA ALA A 94 -1.14 -12.61 14.07
C ALA A 94 -1.16 -12.65 15.60
N LEU A 95 -0.90 -13.82 16.18
CA LEU A 95 -1.00 -14.05 17.63
C LEU A 95 0.36 -14.26 18.29
N VAL A 96 1.29 -14.88 17.58
CA VAL A 96 2.61 -15.26 18.06
C VAL A 96 3.66 -14.94 17.00
N PRO A 97 4.93 -14.73 17.36
CA PRO A 97 6.01 -14.63 16.38
C PRO A 97 6.06 -15.82 15.44
N ARG A 98 6.49 -15.61 14.19
CA ARG A 98 6.69 -16.65 13.18
C ARG A 98 8.08 -16.56 12.58
N THR A 99 8.52 -17.62 11.92
CA THR A 99 9.68 -17.55 11.03
C THR A 99 9.27 -16.88 9.72
N PHE A 100 10.10 -15.95 9.25
CA PHE A 100 9.94 -15.32 7.93
C PHE A 100 10.83 -16.04 6.93
N GLU A 101 10.29 -16.31 5.75
CA GLU A 101 10.96 -17.04 4.66
C GLU A 101 11.07 -16.14 3.42
N PHE A 102 12.28 -15.68 3.10
CA PHE A 102 12.50 -14.86 1.91
C PHE A 102 13.06 -15.70 0.76
N PRO A 103 12.59 -15.51 -0.49
CA PRO A 103 11.72 -14.42 -0.98
C PRO A 103 10.21 -14.62 -0.78
N HIS A 104 9.76 -15.78 -0.26
CA HIS A 104 8.33 -16.12 -0.17
C HIS A 104 7.48 -15.02 0.52
N ASP A 105 7.93 -14.49 1.64
CA ASP A 105 7.20 -13.50 2.43
C ASP A 105 7.23 -12.06 1.82
N HIS A 106 7.85 -11.88 0.64
CA HIS A 106 7.60 -10.71 -0.18
C HIS A 106 6.23 -10.80 -0.88
N GLY A 107 5.74 -12.00 -1.10
CA GLY A 107 4.49 -12.32 -1.76
C GLY A 107 3.23 -12.12 -0.91
N PRO A 108 2.06 -12.57 -1.41
CA PRO A 108 0.79 -12.43 -0.72
C PRO A 108 0.58 -13.48 0.36
N HIS A 109 -0.18 -13.09 1.41
CA HIS A 109 -0.64 -13.93 2.52
C HIS A 109 -2.18 -13.99 2.54
N PRO A 110 -2.81 -14.74 1.63
CA PRO A 110 -4.25 -14.70 1.40
C PRO A 110 -5.09 -15.22 2.57
N GLU A 111 -4.48 -15.92 3.54
CA GLU A 111 -5.09 -16.32 4.79
C GLU A 111 -5.36 -15.15 5.76
N PHE A 112 -4.64 -14.02 5.57
CA PHE A 112 -4.87 -12.78 6.31
C PHE A 112 -5.79 -11.85 5.53
N ARG A 113 -6.52 -11.00 6.24
CA ARG A 113 -7.49 -10.11 5.63
C ARG A 113 -6.86 -8.91 4.96
N HIS A 114 -5.89 -8.26 5.62
CA HIS A 114 -5.26 -7.03 5.18
C HIS A 114 -3.79 -7.25 4.95
N GLU A 115 -3.26 -6.67 3.89
CA GLU A 115 -1.82 -6.55 3.70
C GLU A 115 -1.50 -5.39 2.76
N TRP A 116 -0.29 -4.86 2.89
CA TRP A 116 0.20 -3.80 2.03
C TRP A 116 1.69 -3.91 1.73
N TRP A 117 2.02 -3.38 0.59
CA TRP A 117 3.36 -3.11 0.08
C TRP A 117 3.49 -1.60 -0.03
N TYR A 118 4.22 -1.00 0.88
CA TYR A 118 4.37 0.44 0.99
C TYR A 118 5.81 0.82 0.67
N VAL A 119 6.02 1.58 -0.41
CA VAL A 119 7.34 2.04 -0.84
C VAL A 119 7.37 3.54 -0.87
N THR A 120 8.32 4.14 -0.15
CA THR A 120 8.56 5.58 -0.18
C THR A 120 10.01 5.89 -0.47
N GLY A 121 10.30 7.08 -0.98
CA GLY A 121 11.68 7.45 -1.22
C GLY A 121 11.92 8.90 -1.58
N ASN A 122 13.19 9.24 -1.60
CA ASN A 122 13.70 10.54 -2.02
C ASN A 122 14.66 10.38 -3.19
N LEU A 123 14.45 11.16 -4.25
CA LEU A 123 15.16 11.07 -5.52
C LEU A 123 15.85 12.40 -5.84
N ASP A 124 17.03 12.30 -6.46
CA ASP A 124 17.78 13.42 -7.02
C ASP A 124 17.97 13.23 -8.52
N ALA A 125 17.68 14.24 -9.30
CA ALA A 125 18.03 14.31 -10.71
C ALA A 125 19.40 14.98 -10.90
N ALA A 126 20.08 14.69 -12.01
CA ALA A 126 21.41 15.22 -12.30
C ALA A 126 21.45 16.76 -12.40
N ASP A 127 20.33 17.40 -12.71
CA ASP A 127 20.18 18.87 -12.75
C ASP A 127 19.86 19.52 -11.39
N GLY A 128 19.93 18.76 -10.30
CA GLY A 128 19.70 19.22 -8.95
C GLY A 128 18.22 19.25 -8.51
N ARG A 129 17.27 18.85 -9.37
CA ARG A 129 15.87 18.68 -8.97
C ARG A 129 15.74 17.53 -7.98
N ARG A 130 14.84 17.70 -7.02
CA ARG A 130 14.54 16.71 -5.98
C ARG A 130 13.08 16.30 -6.06
N PHE A 131 12.83 15.00 -5.82
CA PHE A 131 11.49 14.44 -5.74
C PHE A 131 11.36 13.58 -4.49
N GLY A 132 10.16 13.59 -3.89
CA GLY A 132 9.69 12.54 -2.99
C GLY A 132 8.67 11.68 -3.73
N PHE A 133 8.56 10.41 -3.37
CA PHE A 133 7.51 9.55 -3.91
C PHE A 133 7.00 8.56 -2.87
N GLU A 134 5.78 8.13 -3.07
CA GLU A 134 5.11 7.01 -2.38
C GLU A 134 4.39 6.18 -3.44
N LEU A 135 4.50 4.86 -3.32
CA LEU A 135 3.64 3.89 -3.98
C LEU A 135 3.24 2.84 -2.95
N THR A 136 1.95 2.82 -2.64
CA THR A 136 1.38 1.81 -1.76
C THR A 136 0.35 0.98 -2.51
N ILE A 137 0.42 -0.34 -2.35
CA ILE A 137 -0.60 -1.26 -2.83
C ILE A 137 -1.17 -2.00 -1.63
N PHE A 138 -2.47 -1.88 -1.44
CA PHE A 138 -3.23 -2.56 -0.39
C PHE A 138 -4.01 -3.73 -0.98
N ARG A 139 -4.08 -4.84 -0.25
CA ARG A 139 -4.98 -5.96 -0.52
C ARG A 139 -5.92 -6.18 0.65
N VAL A 140 -7.20 -6.35 0.34
CA VAL A 140 -8.23 -6.75 1.29
C VAL A 140 -8.86 -8.05 0.84
N GLY A 141 -8.78 -9.08 1.67
CA GLY A 141 -9.50 -10.33 1.49
C GLY A 141 -10.99 -10.15 1.80
N LEU A 142 -11.85 -10.56 0.87
CA LEU A 142 -13.30 -10.61 1.05
C LEU A 142 -13.72 -11.96 1.61
N VAL A 143 -12.96 -13.00 1.30
CA VAL A 143 -13.08 -14.35 1.83
C VAL A 143 -11.69 -14.89 2.16
N PRO A 144 -11.54 -15.69 3.22
CA PRO A 144 -10.26 -16.28 3.56
C PRO A 144 -9.70 -17.10 2.40
N GLY A 145 -8.42 -16.91 2.09
CA GLY A 145 -7.67 -17.75 1.18
C GLY A 145 -7.06 -18.95 1.90
N VAL A 146 -6.60 -19.93 1.14
CA VAL A 146 -5.80 -21.05 1.67
C VAL A 146 -4.34 -20.61 1.60
N GLY A 147 -3.67 -20.55 2.74
CA GLY A 147 -2.22 -20.30 2.79
C GLY A 147 -1.44 -21.40 2.11
N ALA A 148 -0.19 -21.17 1.77
CA ALA A 148 0.69 -22.11 1.08
C ALA A 148 0.85 -23.50 1.77
N GLY A 149 0.39 -23.62 3.03
CA GLY A 149 0.38 -24.87 3.82
C GLY A 149 -0.88 -25.72 3.73
N GLY A 150 -1.87 -25.36 2.92
CA GLY A 150 -2.99 -26.24 2.55
C GLY A 150 -3.98 -26.66 3.65
N GLN A 151 -3.92 -26.10 4.88
CA GLN A 151 -4.94 -26.36 5.92
C GLN A 151 -5.77 -25.13 6.20
N PRO A 152 -7.12 -25.24 6.21
CA PRO A 152 -7.96 -24.17 6.73
C PRO A 152 -7.65 -23.99 8.21
N ALA A 153 -7.51 -22.72 8.66
CA ALA A 153 -7.29 -22.36 10.04
C ALA A 153 -8.36 -23.03 10.92
N GLY A 154 -7.95 -23.99 11.73
CA GLY A 154 -8.84 -24.81 12.53
C GLY A 154 -9.57 -24.00 13.59
N VAL A 155 -10.88 -24.11 13.58
CA VAL A 155 -11.73 -23.76 14.73
C VAL A 155 -11.33 -24.67 15.89
N GLY A 156 -10.69 -24.14 16.92
CA GLY A 156 -10.41 -24.85 18.18
C GLY A 156 -11.70 -25.18 18.89
N GLY A 157 -12.21 -26.37 18.66
CA GLY A 157 -13.30 -26.97 19.42
C GLY A 157 -12.75 -27.92 20.46
N ALA A 158 -13.07 -27.66 21.72
CA ALA A 158 -12.70 -28.44 22.89
C ALA A 158 -13.20 -29.87 22.83
N GLY A 159 -12.41 -30.75 23.44
CA GLY A 159 -12.41 -32.17 23.38
C GLY A 159 -13.69 -32.91 23.73
N SER A 160 -13.75 -34.12 23.20
CA SER A 160 -14.32 -35.28 23.88
C SER A 160 -13.53 -36.53 23.50
N ARG A 161 -12.96 -37.15 24.54
CA ARG A 161 -12.41 -38.51 24.43
C ARG A 161 -13.57 -39.50 24.59
N VAL A 162 -13.68 -40.46 23.64
CA VAL A 162 -14.26 -41.78 23.97
C VAL A 162 -13.60 -42.84 23.10
N GLY A 163 -12.96 -43.77 23.70
CA GLY A 163 -13.00 -45.20 23.76
C GLY A 163 -12.74 -46.00 22.49
N LYS A 164 -11.61 -46.75 22.50
CA LYS A 164 -11.35 -47.94 21.70
C LYS A 164 -12.32 -49.04 21.99
N THR A 165 -12.82 -49.75 20.96
CA THR A 165 -12.98 -51.22 20.98
C THR A 165 -12.69 -51.80 19.62
N ALA A 166 -11.98 -52.96 19.62
CA ALA A 166 -11.61 -53.78 18.50
C ALA A 166 -12.76 -54.78 18.15
N GLY A 167 -12.82 -55.25 16.93
CA GLY A 167 -13.58 -56.42 16.55
C GLY A 167 -13.93 -56.56 15.08
N ASP A 168 -13.19 -57.44 14.46
CA ASP A 168 -13.53 -58.48 13.47
C ASP A 168 -13.96 -58.18 12.00
N VAL A 169 -13.20 -58.86 11.19
CA VAL A 169 -13.22 -59.13 9.77
C VAL A 169 -14.43 -59.98 9.35
N VAL A 170 -15.12 -59.62 8.27
CA VAL A 170 -15.69 -60.57 7.27
C VAL A 170 -15.79 -59.88 5.90
N GLY A 171 -15.36 -60.59 4.87
CA GLY A 171 -15.29 -60.14 3.51
C GLY A 171 -16.68 -60.03 2.81
N GLY A 172 -16.76 -59.07 1.91
CA GLY A 172 -17.83 -58.89 0.99
C GLY A 172 -17.33 -58.11 -0.24
N VAL A 173 -17.35 -58.78 -1.37
CA VAL A 173 -17.10 -58.20 -2.69
C VAL A 173 -18.15 -57.16 -2.99
N ALA A 174 -17.78 -55.90 -3.06
CA ALA A 174 -18.65 -54.83 -3.50
C ALA A 174 -18.21 -54.32 -4.88
N VAL A 175 -19.14 -54.40 -5.81
CA VAL A 175 -19.08 -53.86 -7.17
C VAL A 175 -18.86 -52.35 -7.11
N ALA A 176 -17.86 -51.86 -7.82
CA ALA A 176 -17.54 -50.47 -7.95
C ALA A 176 -18.62 -49.70 -8.69
N GLY A 177 -19.51 -49.06 -7.94
CA GLY A 177 -20.31 -47.93 -8.42
C GLY A 177 -19.51 -46.65 -8.16
N GLY A 178 -18.85 -46.11 -9.19
CA GLY A 178 -18.12 -44.85 -9.10
C GLY A 178 -19.09 -43.72 -8.83
N ALA A 179 -19.17 -43.31 -7.54
CA ALA A 179 -19.70 -42.00 -7.21
C ALA A 179 -18.65 -40.96 -7.67
N VAL A 180 -18.93 -40.31 -8.80
CA VAL A 180 -18.25 -39.12 -9.24
C VAL A 180 -18.42 -38.10 -8.11
N ALA A 181 -17.34 -37.80 -7.39
CA ALA A 181 -17.32 -36.69 -6.46
C ALA A 181 -17.85 -35.44 -7.19
N PRO A 182 -18.73 -34.62 -6.57
CA PRO A 182 -19.22 -33.42 -7.22
C PRO A 182 -18.00 -32.57 -7.56
N GLY A 183 -17.72 -32.44 -8.88
CA GLY A 183 -16.62 -31.65 -9.39
C GLY A 183 -16.74 -30.26 -8.79
N VAL A 184 -15.66 -29.81 -8.11
CA VAL A 184 -15.54 -28.42 -7.70
C VAL A 184 -15.70 -27.60 -8.96
N ALA A 185 -16.88 -27.00 -9.15
CA ALA A 185 -17.16 -26.14 -10.30
C ALA A 185 -16.05 -25.12 -10.36
N ALA A 186 -15.33 -25.06 -11.49
CA ALA A 186 -14.24 -24.11 -11.70
C ALA A 186 -14.74 -22.72 -11.30
N ALA A 187 -14.08 -22.10 -10.32
CA ALA A 187 -14.52 -20.80 -9.82
C ALA A 187 -14.55 -19.84 -11.01
N SER A 188 -15.69 -19.16 -11.21
CA SER A 188 -15.85 -18.19 -12.30
C SER A 188 -14.71 -17.18 -12.26
N ALA A 189 -14.07 -16.92 -13.42
CA ALA A 189 -13.03 -15.89 -13.56
C ALA A 189 -13.52 -14.47 -13.17
N TRP A 190 -14.82 -14.27 -13.04
CA TRP A 190 -15.47 -13.04 -12.59
C TRP A 190 -15.65 -12.96 -11.07
N ARG A 191 -15.39 -14.05 -10.34
CA ARG A 191 -15.59 -14.09 -8.89
C ARG A 191 -14.47 -13.32 -8.21
N THR A 192 -14.83 -12.23 -7.55
CA THR A 192 -13.94 -11.43 -6.74
C THR A 192 -13.76 -12.05 -5.35
N ARG A 193 -12.55 -12.35 -4.98
CA ARG A 193 -12.17 -12.85 -3.64
C ARG A 193 -11.37 -11.84 -2.86
N GLN A 194 -10.73 -10.90 -3.55
CA GLN A 194 -9.86 -9.88 -3.02
C GLN A 194 -10.08 -8.58 -3.79
N VAL A 195 -9.90 -7.47 -3.11
CA VAL A 195 -9.87 -6.15 -3.72
C VAL A 195 -8.52 -5.50 -3.43
N TYR A 196 -8.07 -4.69 -4.37
CA TYR A 196 -6.82 -3.96 -4.29
C TYR A 196 -7.08 -2.48 -4.42
N ALA A 197 -6.42 -1.69 -3.58
CA ALA A 197 -6.29 -0.25 -3.73
C ALA A 197 -4.83 0.09 -3.93
N ALA A 198 -4.53 1.10 -4.72
CA ALA A 198 -3.18 1.60 -4.87
C ALA A 198 -3.17 3.13 -4.81
N HIS A 199 -2.20 3.68 -4.08
CA HIS A 199 -1.94 5.10 -4.00
C HIS A 199 -0.56 5.37 -4.60
N PHE A 200 -0.45 6.44 -5.36
CA PHE A 200 0.80 6.96 -5.88
C PHE A 200 0.86 8.45 -5.60
N ALA A 201 1.89 8.89 -4.90
CA ALA A 201 2.15 10.30 -4.67
C ALA A 201 3.55 10.68 -5.15
N ILE A 202 3.66 11.92 -5.62
CA ILE A 202 4.94 12.51 -6.01
C ILE A 202 5.02 13.96 -5.54
N THR A 203 6.15 14.28 -4.90
CA THR A 203 6.51 15.63 -4.46
C THR A 203 7.60 16.15 -5.37
N ASP A 204 7.31 17.14 -6.22
CA ASP A 204 8.31 17.89 -6.99
C ASP A 204 8.76 19.10 -6.15
N VAL A 205 9.89 18.94 -5.45
CA VAL A 205 10.38 19.94 -4.47
C VAL A 205 10.70 21.27 -5.18
N GLY A 206 11.32 21.21 -6.35
CA GLY A 206 11.72 22.40 -7.08
C GLY A 206 10.54 23.23 -7.61
N ARG A 207 9.38 22.60 -7.81
CA ARG A 207 8.16 23.26 -8.24
C ARG A 207 7.22 23.61 -7.10
N GLY A 208 7.45 23.08 -5.90
CA GLY A 208 6.50 23.19 -4.80
C GLY A 208 5.18 22.44 -5.09
N GLU A 209 5.21 21.38 -5.88
CA GLU A 209 4.04 20.61 -6.28
C GLU A 209 3.99 19.26 -5.56
N PHE A 210 2.82 18.92 -5.01
CA PHE A 210 2.46 17.59 -4.58
C PHE A 210 1.29 17.09 -5.43
N LYS A 211 1.44 15.91 -6.00
CA LYS A 211 0.41 15.25 -6.82
C LYS A 211 0.21 13.84 -6.35
N PHE A 212 -1.03 13.36 -6.36
CA PHE A 212 -1.35 11.99 -6.04
C PHE A 212 -2.41 11.44 -6.99
N ALA A 213 -2.41 10.14 -7.17
CA ALA A 213 -3.42 9.38 -7.89
C ALA A 213 -3.75 8.12 -7.09
N GLN A 214 -4.92 7.55 -7.35
CA GLN A 214 -5.36 6.30 -6.72
C GLN A 214 -6.00 5.39 -7.76
N LYS A 215 -5.85 4.08 -7.56
CA LYS A 215 -6.50 3.04 -8.34
C LYS A 215 -7.18 2.04 -7.44
N TYR A 216 -8.29 1.49 -7.91
CA TYR A 216 -9.01 0.40 -7.27
C TYR A 216 -9.29 -0.68 -8.29
N SER A 217 -9.00 -1.91 -7.95
CA SER A 217 -9.29 -3.03 -8.81
C SER A 217 -9.58 -4.29 -8.00
N ARG A 218 -10.05 -5.31 -8.68
CA ARG A 218 -10.35 -6.62 -8.10
C ARG A 218 -9.44 -7.68 -8.72
N ASP A 219 -9.26 -8.79 -8.02
CA ASP A 219 -8.44 -9.91 -8.47
C ASP A 219 -8.98 -10.68 -9.69
N ALA A 220 -10.12 -10.24 -10.26
CA ALA A 220 -10.72 -10.87 -11.42
C ALA A 220 -10.03 -10.41 -12.71
N LEU A 221 -9.91 -11.33 -13.68
CA LEU A 221 -9.36 -11.08 -15.03
C LEU A 221 -7.93 -10.54 -15.07
N GLY A 222 -7.16 -10.69 -13.98
CA GLY A 222 -5.78 -10.20 -13.92
C GLY A 222 -5.65 -8.68 -13.81
N LEU A 223 -6.73 -7.95 -13.48
CA LEU A 223 -6.71 -6.49 -13.32
C LEU A 223 -5.88 -6.06 -12.12
N ALA A 224 -5.91 -6.83 -11.04
CA ALA A 224 -5.04 -6.64 -9.90
C ALA A 224 -4.65 -8.00 -9.32
N GLY A 225 -3.56 -8.03 -8.58
CA GLY A 225 -3.11 -9.27 -7.96
C GLY A 225 -1.77 -9.14 -7.25
N ALA A 226 -1.39 -10.23 -6.57
CA ALA A 226 -0.08 -10.41 -5.99
C ALA A 226 0.36 -11.86 -6.15
N GLN A 227 1.66 -12.07 -6.37
CA GLN A 227 2.31 -13.39 -6.47
C GLN A 227 3.66 -13.37 -5.78
N GLY A 228 4.10 -14.52 -5.25
CA GLY A 228 5.36 -14.65 -4.51
C GLY A 228 6.57 -14.88 -5.39
N GLU A 229 6.46 -15.78 -6.37
CA GLU A 229 7.61 -16.18 -7.20
C GLU A 229 7.22 -16.26 -8.70
N PRO A 230 7.83 -15.42 -9.55
CA PRO A 230 8.59 -14.23 -9.18
C PRO A 230 7.71 -13.23 -8.43
N PHE A 231 8.28 -12.52 -7.44
CA PHE A 231 7.52 -11.53 -6.67
C PHE A 231 6.94 -10.44 -7.59
N ARG A 232 5.64 -10.20 -7.47
CA ARG A 232 4.96 -9.12 -8.17
C ARG A 232 3.65 -8.79 -7.47
N VAL A 233 3.36 -7.50 -7.30
CA VAL A 233 2.06 -6.97 -6.93
C VAL A 233 1.68 -5.86 -7.91
N TRP A 234 0.40 -5.81 -8.32
CA TRP A 234 -0.05 -4.85 -9.33
C TRP A 234 -1.51 -4.46 -9.17
N VAL A 235 -1.82 -3.26 -9.64
CA VAL A 235 -3.19 -2.74 -9.82
C VAL A 235 -3.22 -2.04 -11.18
N ASP A 236 -3.88 -2.65 -12.15
CA ASP A 236 -3.87 -2.29 -13.56
C ASP A 236 -2.42 -2.29 -14.11
N ASP A 237 -1.88 -1.13 -14.50
CA ASP A 237 -0.52 -0.92 -14.99
C ASP A 237 0.49 -0.52 -13.90
N TRP A 238 0.05 -0.19 -12.67
CA TRP A 238 0.96 0.07 -11.56
C TRP A 238 1.51 -1.24 -11.00
N VAL A 239 2.81 -1.30 -10.81
CA VAL A 239 3.49 -2.54 -10.42
C VAL A 239 4.65 -2.29 -9.48
N LEU A 240 4.84 -3.22 -8.55
CA LEU A 240 6.07 -3.42 -7.80
C LEU A 240 6.42 -4.91 -7.87
N GLY A 241 7.64 -5.24 -8.27
CA GLY A 241 8.07 -6.64 -8.27
C GLY A 241 9.24 -6.92 -9.20
N SER A 242 9.56 -8.19 -9.33
CA SER A 242 10.61 -8.66 -10.24
C SER A 242 10.34 -8.20 -11.67
N PRO A 243 11.36 -7.83 -12.44
CA PRO A 243 11.21 -7.47 -13.85
C PRO A 243 10.53 -8.62 -14.59
N SER A 244 9.28 -8.43 -14.98
CA SER A 244 8.60 -9.37 -15.87
C SER A 244 8.86 -8.90 -17.29
N PRO A 245 9.11 -9.80 -18.27
CA PRO A 245 8.99 -9.39 -19.65
C PRO A 245 7.55 -8.91 -19.84
N LEU A 246 7.37 -7.59 -19.99
CA LEU A 246 6.09 -6.98 -20.33
C LEU A 246 5.54 -7.70 -21.56
N PRO A 247 4.25 -8.06 -21.63
CA PRO A 247 3.66 -8.45 -22.90
C PRO A 247 3.79 -7.24 -23.81
N LEU A 248 4.58 -7.42 -24.87
CA LEU A 248 4.92 -6.43 -25.88
C LEU A 248 3.65 -5.82 -26.49
N ALA A 249 3.25 -4.65 -26.01
CA ALA A 249 2.51 -3.71 -26.82
C ALA A 249 3.52 -2.66 -27.31
N SER A 250 3.97 -2.84 -28.58
CA SER A 250 4.86 -1.97 -29.35
C SER A 250 6.37 -2.08 -29.05
N ALA A 251 6.99 -3.01 -29.76
CA ALA A 251 8.43 -3.12 -29.83
C ALA A 251 9.03 -1.94 -30.62
N VAL A 252 9.79 -1.07 -29.93
CA VAL A 252 10.89 -0.33 -30.53
C VAL A 252 12.12 -1.22 -30.36
N PRO A 253 12.92 -1.51 -31.39
CA PRO A 253 14.00 -2.50 -31.30
C PRO A 253 15.09 -2.05 -30.33
N ALA A 254 15.35 -2.90 -29.34
CA ALA A 254 16.43 -2.73 -28.39
C ALA A 254 17.79 -2.76 -29.09
N ARG A 255 18.62 -1.77 -28.86
CA ARG A 255 20.05 -1.79 -29.19
C ARG A 255 20.77 -2.80 -28.29
N SER A 256 21.61 -3.62 -28.90
CA SER A 256 22.42 -4.68 -28.30
C SER A 256 23.29 -4.18 -27.13
N PRO A 257 23.47 -4.98 -26.02
CA PRO A 257 24.20 -4.59 -24.83
C PRO A 257 25.71 -4.83 -24.94
N SER A 258 26.41 -4.21 -25.91
CA SER A 258 27.85 -4.44 -26.06
C SER A 258 28.75 -3.21 -25.85
N GLN A 259 28.25 -2.10 -25.29
CA GLN A 259 29.09 -0.89 -25.08
C GLN A 259 28.90 -0.18 -23.72
N ALA A 260 28.44 -0.87 -22.69
CA ALA A 260 28.30 -0.28 -21.35
C ALA A 260 29.37 -0.71 -20.32
N ALA A 261 30.47 -1.34 -20.75
CA ALA A 261 31.48 -1.88 -19.84
C ALA A 261 32.74 -1.02 -19.67
N SER A 262 32.69 0.30 -19.93
CA SER A 262 33.92 1.11 -19.87
C SER A 262 33.77 2.50 -19.28
N ALA A 263 32.98 2.69 -18.23
CA ALA A 263 32.96 3.97 -17.49
C ALA A 263 32.52 3.80 -16.03
N MET A 264 33.19 2.91 -15.28
CA MET A 264 33.05 2.84 -13.81
C MET A 264 34.41 2.73 -13.17
N GLN A 265 35.15 3.86 -13.14
CA GLN A 265 36.25 4.03 -12.21
C GLN A 265 35.93 5.24 -11.31
N GLY A 266 35.79 4.96 -9.98
CA GLY A 266 35.93 5.93 -8.90
C GLY A 266 34.66 6.43 -8.26
N ASP A 267 33.97 5.61 -7.44
CA ASP A 267 33.06 6.07 -6.38
C ASP A 267 33.56 5.53 -5.03
N PRO A 268 33.94 6.40 -4.06
CA PRO A 268 34.48 5.96 -2.75
C PRO A 268 33.42 5.47 -1.76
N THR A 269 32.17 5.19 -2.17
CA THR A 269 31.11 4.66 -1.30
C THR A 269 30.99 3.13 -1.30
N ARG A 270 31.89 2.40 -1.98
CA ARG A 270 32.01 0.94 -1.85
C ARG A 270 32.79 0.56 -0.61
N GLY A 271 32.18 0.69 0.54
CA GLY A 271 32.56 0.01 1.78
C GLY A 271 32.19 -1.45 1.73
N ALA A 272 33.20 -2.31 1.74
CA ALA A 272 33.26 -3.75 1.79
C ALA A 272 32.09 -4.44 2.53
N GLY A 273 31.56 -5.47 1.89
CA GLY A 273 30.74 -6.51 2.51
C GLY A 273 29.75 -7.09 1.50
N THR A 274 30.18 -8.11 0.72
CA THR A 274 29.26 -9.02 0.02
C THR A 274 28.57 -9.93 1.01
N ALA A 275 27.76 -9.37 1.93
CA ALA A 275 26.71 -10.11 2.59
C ALA A 275 25.59 -10.30 1.56
N GLY A 276 25.22 -11.55 1.27
CA GLY A 276 24.35 -11.93 0.17
C GLY A 276 23.11 -11.04 0.06
N LEU A 277 22.84 -10.56 -1.16
CA LEU A 277 21.64 -9.83 -1.51
C LEU A 277 20.41 -10.60 -1.04
N ALA A 278 19.39 -9.90 -0.54
CA ALA A 278 18.13 -10.52 -0.19
C ALA A 278 17.58 -11.29 -1.40
N PRO A 279 17.16 -12.54 -1.25
CA PRO A 279 16.72 -13.38 -2.37
C PRO A 279 15.53 -12.74 -3.12
N GLY A 280 15.52 -12.79 -4.45
CA GLY A 280 14.40 -12.35 -5.28
C GLY A 280 14.50 -10.97 -5.89
N LEU A 281 15.67 -10.31 -5.87
CA LEU A 281 15.93 -8.97 -6.37
C LEU A 281 16.81 -8.97 -7.64
N PRO A 282 16.82 -7.93 -8.50
CA PRO A 282 16.21 -6.58 -8.33
C PRO A 282 14.70 -6.53 -8.57
N TRP A 283 14.06 -5.45 -8.11
CA TRP A 283 12.66 -5.15 -8.40
C TRP A 283 12.54 -3.94 -9.31
N THR A 284 11.40 -3.85 -10.01
CA THR A 284 10.97 -2.66 -10.75
C THR A 284 9.72 -2.10 -10.09
N LEU A 285 9.65 -0.78 -10.00
CA LEU A 285 8.49 -0.02 -9.56
C LEU A 285 8.02 0.85 -10.72
N HIS A 286 6.71 0.80 -11.02
CA HIS A 286 6.10 1.68 -12.01
C HIS A 286 4.74 2.17 -11.53
N ALA A 287 4.53 3.48 -11.63
CA ALA A 287 3.24 4.13 -11.38
C ALA A 287 3.12 5.44 -12.17
N GLU A 288 1.89 5.82 -12.52
CA GLU A 288 1.61 7.06 -13.23
C GLU A 288 0.33 7.73 -12.74
N GLY A 289 0.29 9.04 -12.83
CA GLY A 289 -0.91 9.82 -12.48
C GLY A 289 -0.65 11.32 -12.43
N GLN A 290 -1.69 12.10 -12.65
CA GLN A 290 -1.67 13.57 -12.55
C GLN A 290 -0.55 14.24 -13.38
N GLY A 291 -0.18 13.62 -14.53
CA GLY A 291 0.84 14.14 -15.43
C GLY A 291 2.28 13.78 -15.03
N TYR A 292 2.46 12.92 -14.05
CA TYR A 292 3.73 12.31 -13.69
C TYR A 292 3.69 10.81 -13.96
N GLU A 293 4.85 10.26 -14.37
CA GLU A 293 5.14 8.83 -14.46
C GLU A 293 6.45 8.58 -13.73
N LEU A 294 6.50 7.53 -12.93
CA LEU A 294 7.66 7.06 -12.19
C LEU A 294 7.99 5.63 -12.61
N THR A 295 9.22 5.39 -13.04
CA THR A 295 9.75 4.05 -13.28
C THR A 295 11.12 3.95 -12.63
N LEU A 296 11.28 3.02 -11.69
CA LEU A 296 12.51 2.81 -10.94
C LEU A 296 12.90 1.33 -10.93
N ASP A 297 14.19 1.08 -11.05
CA ASP A 297 14.82 -0.16 -10.61
C ASP A 297 15.26 0.00 -9.16
N ALA A 298 15.06 -1.03 -8.36
CA ALA A 298 15.24 -1.02 -6.92
C ALA A 298 16.13 -2.18 -6.46
N GLU A 299 17.21 -1.86 -5.76
CA GLU A 299 18.20 -2.80 -5.22
C GLU A 299 18.35 -2.58 -3.72
N PRO A 300 17.90 -3.51 -2.85
CA PRO A 300 18.13 -3.42 -1.41
C PRO A 300 19.61 -3.40 -1.05
N LEU A 301 19.93 -2.52 -0.10
CA LEU A 301 21.28 -2.37 0.45
C LEU A 301 21.50 -3.15 1.74
N GLY A 302 20.52 -3.95 2.16
CA GLY A 302 20.58 -4.74 3.38
C GLY A 302 19.48 -5.79 3.45
N GLN A 303 19.51 -6.58 4.52
CA GLN A 303 18.50 -7.61 4.78
C GLN A 303 17.18 -7.00 5.27
N PRO A 304 16.04 -7.71 5.12
CA PRO A 304 14.80 -7.33 5.78
C PRO A 304 14.97 -7.25 7.31
N VAL A 305 14.38 -6.24 7.90
CA VAL A 305 14.40 -5.95 9.34
C VAL A 305 13.02 -6.25 9.92
N LEU A 306 12.94 -7.21 10.83
CA LEU A 306 11.70 -7.61 11.48
C LEU A 306 11.32 -6.58 12.56
N ASN A 307 10.11 -6.02 12.47
CA ASN A 307 9.63 -5.03 13.43
C ASN A 307 8.83 -5.68 14.57
N GLY A 308 8.89 -5.10 15.76
CA GLY A 308 8.23 -5.63 16.95
C GLY A 308 8.94 -6.86 17.53
N ASP A 309 8.17 -7.82 18.03
CA ASP A 309 8.69 -9.08 18.60
C ASP A 309 8.90 -10.10 17.47
N HIS A 310 10.14 -10.18 16.93
CA HIS A 310 10.49 -11.07 15.81
C HIS A 310 9.50 -10.96 14.62
N GLY A 311 9.09 -9.74 14.28
CA GLY A 311 8.16 -9.47 13.19
C GLY A 311 6.69 -9.44 13.62
N LEU A 312 6.34 -9.76 14.86
CA LEU A 312 5.00 -9.57 15.41
C LEU A 312 4.86 -8.15 15.97
N SER A 313 4.14 -7.30 15.25
CA SER A 313 3.89 -5.91 15.60
C SER A 313 2.51 -5.77 16.25
N ARG A 314 2.47 -5.62 17.57
CA ARG A 314 1.22 -5.45 18.34
C ARG A 314 0.73 -4.02 18.21
N LYS A 315 -0.57 -3.84 17.91
CA LYS A 315 -1.19 -2.52 17.78
C LYS A 315 -2.01 -2.16 19.03
N SER A 316 -2.49 -3.15 19.79
CA SER A 316 -3.16 -2.95 21.07
C SER A 316 -2.95 -4.16 21.99
N ALA A 317 -3.50 -4.09 23.22
CA ALA A 317 -3.45 -5.20 24.16
C ALA A 317 -4.40 -6.36 23.80
N GLU A 318 -5.29 -6.17 22.83
CA GLU A 318 -6.26 -7.19 22.43
C GLU A 318 -5.58 -8.32 21.64
N PRO A 319 -5.91 -9.60 21.94
CA PRO A 319 -5.34 -10.72 21.19
C PRO A 319 -5.67 -10.64 19.69
N GLY A 320 -4.63 -10.68 18.84
CA GLY A 320 -4.76 -10.60 17.39
C GLY A 320 -4.91 -9.19 16.83
N ALA A 321 -4.92 -8.13 17.66
CA ALA A 321 -4.70 -6.76 17.24
C ALA A 321 -3.19 -6.54 16.97
N ALA A 322 -2.69 -7.25 15.99
CA ALA A 322 -1.29 -7.28 15.58
C ALA A 322 -1.19 -7.64 14.09
N SER A 323 -0.03 -7.38 13.54
CA SER A 323 0.36 -7.74 12.17
C SER A 323 1.73 -8.41 12.19
N TYR A 324 2.05 -9.11 11.10
CA TYR A 324 3.43 -9.44 10.76
C TYR A 324 4.00 -8.31 9.94
N TYR A 325 5.17 -7.81 10.33
CA TYR A 325 5.72 -6.58 9.82
C TYR A 325 7.23 -6.65 9.67
N TYR A 326 7.73 -6.40 8.46
CA TYR A 326 9.14 -6.15 8.23
C TYR A 326 9.35 -4.93 7.35
N SER A 327 10.54 -4.34 7.45
CA SER A 327 11.01 -3.23 6.61
C SER A 327 12.25 -3.63 5.83
N ILE A 328 12.44 -3.02 4.65
CA ILE A 328 13.75 -2.91 4.02
C ILE A 328 14.12 -1.42 4.06
N PRO A 329 14.94 -1.01 5.06
CA PRO A 329 15.11 0.41 5.39
C PRO A 329 15.90 1.21 4.36
N ARG A 330 16.68 0.54 3.52
CA ARG A 330 17.55 1.17 2.53
C ARG A 330 17.54 0.38 1.23
N ILE A 331 16.98 0.98 0.21
CA ILE A 331 16.91 0.44 -1.15
C ILE A 331 17.52 1.49 -2.08
N ALA A 332 18.58 1.15 -2.77
CA ALA A 332 19.10 2.01 -3.84
C ALA A 332 18.11 1.98 -5.00
N VAL A 333 17.73 3.14 -5.49
CA VAL A 333 16.81 3.25 -6.63
C VAL A 333 17.40 4.15 -7.71
N HIS A 334 17.16 3.79 -8.96
CA HIS A 334 17.50 4.60 -10.13
C HIS A 334 16.47 4.38 -11.23
N GLY A 335 16.28 5.37 -12.07
CA GLY A 335 15.31 5.28 -13.16
C GLY A 335 14.88 6.64 -13.64
N LYS A 336 13.58 6.83 -13.85
CA LYS A 336 13.04 8.01 -14.51
C LYS A 336 11.81 8.57 -13.81
N VAL A 337 11.76 9.91 -13.75
CA VAL A 337 10.52 10.67 -13.53
C VAL A 337 10.19 11.35 -14.85
N VAL A 338 9.01 11.09 -15.40
CA VAL A 338 8.49 11.78 -16.57
C VAL A 338 7.38 12.75 -16.14
N ARG A 339 7.46 13.99 -16.58
CA ARG A 339 6.43 15.02 -16.36
C ARG A 339 6.12 15.73 -17.66
N ALA A 340 4.84 15.71 -18.06
CA ALA A 340 4.38 16.34 -19.31
C ALA A 340 5.25 15.95 -20.53
N GLY A 341 5.66 14.68 -20.62
CA GLY A 341 6.49 14.14 -21.69
C GLY A 341 8.01 14.44 -21.56
N VAL A 342 8.42 15.19 -20.55
CA VAL A 342 9.85 15.46 -20.28
C VAL A 342 10.37 14.46 -19.27
N SER A 343 11.33 13.63 -19.70
CA SER A 343 11.99 12.62 -18.86
C SER A 343 13.18 13.21 -18.11
N SER A 344 13.35 12.78 -16.86
CA SER A 344 14.50 13.11 -16.02
C SER A 344 15.03 11.82 -15.41
N ASP A 345 16.31 11.53 -15.64
CA ASP A 345 16.99 10.44 -14.96
C ASP A 345 17.17 10.81 -13.48
N VAL A 346 16.80 9.88 -12.62
CA VAL A 346 16.84 10.08 -11.16
C VAL A 346 17.51 8.91 -10.47
N ARG A 347 18.07 9.19 -9.28
CA ARG A 347 18.60 8.18 -8.35
C ARG A 347 18.31 8.59 -6.91
N GLY A 348 18.29 7.64 -6.01
CA GLY A 348 18.04 7.96 -4.61
C GLY A 348 17.98 6.76 -3.70
N LEU A 349 17.34 6.95 -2.57
CA LEU A 349 17.05 5.89 -1.60
C LEU A 349 15.55 5.78 -1.40
N ALA A 350 15.09 4.54 -1.36
CA ALA A 350 13.74 4.16 -0.98
C ALA A 350 13.72 3.35 0.32
N TRP A 351 12.54 3.22 0.87
CA TRP A 351 12.16 2.41 2.01
C TRP A 351 11.01 1.50 1.57
N LEU A 352 10.98 0.26 2.01
CA LEU A 352 9.83 -0.65 1.87
C LEU A 352 9.36 -1.05 3.25
N ASP A 353 8.05 -0.92 3.50
CA ASP A 353 7.33 -1.63 4.54
C ASP A 353 6.44 -2.69 3.94
N ARG A 354 6.46 -3.84 4.56
CA ARG A 354 5.64 -4.98 4.22
C ARG A 354 4.94 -5.48 5.48
N GLU A 355 3.61 -5.41 5.45
CA GLU A 355 2.83 -5.72 6.63
C GLU A 355 1.56 -6.48 6.25
N TRP A 356 1.17 -7.49 7.04
CA TRP A 356 -0.05 -8.25 6.85
C TRP A 356 -0.64 -8.71 8.18
N GLY A 357 -1.96 -8.78 8.25
CA GLY A 357 -2.68 -9.15 9.45
C GLY A 357 -4.18 -9.18 9.23
N SER A 358 -4.92 -9.44 10.31
CA SER A 358 -6.38 -9.35 10.33
C SER A 358 -6.88 -8.56 11.55
N GLY A 359 -5.96 -7.93 12.26
CA GLY A 359 -6.27 -7.05 13.38
C GLY A 359 -6.58 -5.63 12.91
N SER A 360 -7.29 -4.88 13.74
CA SER A 360 -7.56 -3.46 13.60
C SER A 360 -6.88 -2.66 14.70
N LEU A 361 -6.89 -1.34 14.58
CA LEU A 361 -6.58 -0.44 15.69
C LEU A 361 -7.52 -0.72 16.87
N GLY A 362 -7.00 -0.57 18.09
CA GLY A 362 -7.84 -0.65 19.30
C GLY A 362 -8.89 0.47 19.34
N ALA A 363 -10.03 0.22 20.00
CA ALA A 363 -11.16 1.15 20.05
C ALA A 363 -10.83 2.55 20.63
N LYS A 364 -9.72 2.68 21.36
CA LYS A 364 -9.25 3.97 21.89
C LYS A 364 -8.37 4.75 20.92
N GLN A 365 -7.90 4.10 19.85
CA GLN A 365 -6.93 4.67 18.93
C GLN A 365 -7.62 5.42 17.78
N GLN A 366 -7.17 6.62 17.50
CA GLN A 366 -7.69 7.48 16.44
C GLN A 366 -6.92 7.32 15.12
N GLY A 367 -5.61 7.06 15.22
CA GLY A 367 -4.72 7.01 14.06
C GLY A 367 -3.26 6.85 14.49
N TRP A 368 -2.36 7.15 13.58
CA TRP A 368 -0.91 7.05 13.86
C TRP A 368 -0.11 8.12 13.14
N ASP A 369 1.10 8.33 13.64
CA ASP A 369 2.18 9.06 12.98
C ASP A 369 3.31 8.06 12.74
N TRP A 370 3.63 7.78 11.48
CA TRP A 370 4.70 6.88 11.11
C TRP A 370 5.88 7.66 10.53
N PHE A 371 7.09 7.24 10.89
CA PHE A 371 8.35 7.86 10.49
C PHE A 371 9.29 6.80 9.93
N ALA A 372 9.86 7.03 8.75
CA ALA A 372 11.01 6.31 8.22
C ALA A 372 12.10 7.33 7.88
N LEU A 373 13.18 7.30 8.63
CA LEU A 373 14.27 8.24 8.50
C LEU A 373 15.56 7.50 8.12
N GLN A 374 16.25 8.00 7.10
CA GLN A 374 17.50 7.46 6.58
C GLN A 374 18.61 8.49 6.79
N LEU A 375 19.56 8.17 7.67
CA LEU A 375 20.69 9.06 7.99
C LEU A 375 21.80 8.89 6.95
N GLN A 376 22.54 9.97 6.68
CA GLN A 376 23.69 9.96 5.76
C GLN A 376 24.77 8.95 6.17
N GLY A 377 24.96 8.71 7.45
CA GLY A 377 25.91 7.73 7.98
C GLY A 377 25.49 6.25 7.82
N GLY A 378 24.41 5.96 7.09
CA GLY A 378 23.95 4.59 6.81
C GLY A 378 22.96 4.03 7.81
N SER A 379 22.73 4.67 8.95
CA SER A 379 21.70 4.28 9.92
C SER A 379 20.30 4.58 9.40
N ALA A 380 19.31 3.85 9.92
CA ALA A 380 17.92 4.10 9.66
C ALA A 380 17.08 4.01 10.94
N PHE A 381 15.97 4.74 10.96
CA PHE A 381 15.03 4.79 12.08
C PHE A 381 13.61 4.65 11.54
N MET A 382 12.84 3.74 12.10
CA MET A 382 11.41 3.66 11.90
C MET A 382 10.72 3.76 13.25
N PHE A 383 9.60 4.46 13.31
CA PHE A 383 8.75 4.51 14.49
C PHE A 383 7.32 4.83 14.11
N TYR A 384 6.36 4.09 14.66
CA TYR A 384 4.95 4.46 14.61
C TYR A 384 4.46 4.85 15.99
N ALA A 385 3.89 6.06 16.08
CA ALA A 385 3.25 6.58 17.26
C ALA A 385 1.73 6.42 17.11
N LEU A 386 1.15 5.41 17.75
CA LEU A 386 -0.29 5.22 17.80
C LEU A 386 -0.90 6.32 18.68
N ARG A 387 -1.92 7.02 18.19
CA ARG A 387 -2.59 8.11 18.92
C ARG A 387 -3.96 7.68 19.39
N ASN A 388 -4.24 7.94 20.67
CA ASN A 388 -5.55 7.77 21.26
C ASN A 388 -6.45 8.99 21.01
N HIS A 389 -7.77 8.82 21.10
CA HIS A 389 -8.75 9.91 20.95
C HIS A 389 -8.56 11.06 21.95
N ASP A 390 -7.94 10.80 23.10
CA ASP A 390 -7.62 11.81 24.11
C ASP A 390 -6.31 12.56 23.82
N GLY A 391 -5.66 12.28 22.68
CA GLY A 391 -4.39 12.86 22.25
C GLY A 391 -3.16 12.22 22.90
N THR A 392 -3.31 11.23 23.78
CA THR A 392 -2.17 10.52 24.35
C THR A 392 -1.56 9.54 23.36
N ARG A 393 -0.27 9.23 23.53
CA ARG A 393 0.40 8.16 22.81
C ARG A 393 0.05 6.81 23.43
N ASP A 394 -0.37 5.86 22.59
CA ASP A 394 -0.62 4.49 23.03
C ASP A 394 0.70 3.77 23.39
N PRO A 395 0.77 2.99 24.47
CA PRO A 395 1.97 2.27 24.88
C PRO A 395 2.45 1.21 23.88
N ASN A 396 1.57 0.75 22.95
CA ASN A 396 1.96 -0.15 21.87
C ASN A 396 2.64 0.55 20.70
N SER A 397 2.87 1.87 20.79
CA SER A 397 3.76 2.58 19.85
C SER A 397 5.15 2.00 19.93
N ALA A 398 5.76 1.72 18.78
CA ALA A 398 7.05 1.05 18.72
C ALA A 398 7.83 1.43 17.46
N GLY A 399 9.07 1.02 17.40
CA GLY A 399 9.91 1.24 16.24
C GLY A 399 11.16 0.39 16.23
N THR A 400 12.04 0.69 15.29
CA THR A 400 13.31 0.01 15.11
C THR A 400 14.39 1.00 14.70
N TRP A 401 15.51 0.94 15.37
CA TRP A 401 16.76 1.55 14.94
C TRP A 401 17.59 0.52 14.20
N VAL A 402 18.18 0.90 13.07
CA VAL A 402 19.12 0.08 12.30
C VAL A 402 20.43 0.83 12.18
N ASP A 403 21.50 0.22 12.67
CA ASP A 403 22.84 0.81 12.58
C ASP A 403 23.46 0.63 11.17
N PRO A 404 24.62 1.27 10.87
CA PRO A 404 25.24 1.17 9.54
C PRO A 404 25.67 -0.24 9.15
N SER A 405 25.80 -1.17 10.11
CA SER A 405 26.13 -2.58 9.85
C SER A 405 24.88 -3.41 9.50
N GLY A 406 23.68 -2.83 9.60
CA GLY A 406 22.40 -3.53 9.41
C GLY A 406 21.86 -4.18 10.67
N ARG A 407 22.50 -4.00 11.83
CA ARG A 407 21.99 -4.53 13.11
C ARG A 407 20.79 -3.72 13.57
N ALA A 408 19.68 -4.42 13.79
CA ALA A 408 18.43 -3.85 14.26
C ALA A 408 18.33 -3.88 15.79
N GLN A 409 17.76 -2.81 16.35
CA GLN A 409 17.38 -2.66 17.76
C GLN A 409 15.94 -2.21 17.84
N SER A 410 15.07 -2.99 18.48
CA SER A 410 13.69 -2.60 18.74
C SER A 410 13.63 -1.44 19.73
N LEU A 411 12.67 -0.54 19.52
CA LEU A 411 12.42 0.65 20.34
C LEU A 411 10.99 0.62 20.85
N THR A 412 10.83 0.82 22.15
CA THR A 412 9.54 0.92 22.82
C THR A 412 9.05 2.37 22.87
N SER A 413 7.78 2.57 23.20
CA SER A 413 7.13 3.87 23.25
C SER A 413 7.85 4.88 24.16
N ASP A 414 8.39 4.45 25.28
CA ASP A 414 9.09 5.26 26.27
C ASP A 414 10.55 5.63 25.88
N GLN A 415 11.14 4.88 24.95
CA GLN A 415 12.50 5.12 24.48
C GLN A 415 12.59 6.19 23.37
N VAL A 416 11.46 6.62 22.84
CA VAL A 416 11.40 7.60 21.74
C VAL A 416 10.57 8.81 22.14
N THR A 417 11.16 10.00 22.07
CA THR A 417 10.43 11.25 22.23
C THR A 417 10.22 11.90 20.87
N ILE A 418 8.98 12.30 20.57
CA ILE A 418 8.63 13.04 19.36
C ILE A 418 7.86 14.29 19.82
N ASP A 419 8.49 15.44 19.76
CA ASP A 419 7.87 16.72 20.11
C ASP A 419 7.47 17.44 18.82
N VAL A 420 6.20 17.79 18.72
CA VAL A 420 5.67 18.60 17.62
C VAL A 420 5.92 20.05 17.92
N SER A 421 6.63 20.76 17.04
CA SER A 421 6.96 22.17 17.21
C SER A 421 6.21 23.10 16.24
N ASP A 422 5.58 22.57 15.21
CA ASP A 422 4.78 23.33 14.24
C ASP A 422 3.66 22.49 13.64
N HIS A 423 2.67 23.15 13.03
CA HIS A 423 1.53 22.53 12.41
C HIS A 423 1.16 23.22 11.08
N TRP A 424 0.64 22.45 10.17
CA TRP A 424 0.03 22.91 8.94
C TRP A 424 -1.50 22.65 8.97
N THR A 425 -2.29 23.67 8.61
CA THR A 425 -3.74 23.51 8.50
C THR A 425 -4.12 23.29 7.05
N SER A 426 -4.74 22.17 6.77
CA SER A 426 -5.20 21.82 5.43
C SER A 426 -6.35 22.75 4.99
N PRO A 427 -6.34 23.20 3.72
CA PRO A 427 -7.51 23.91 3.14
C PRO A 427 -8.79 23.06 3.12
N ARG A 428 -8.64 21.72 3.26
CA ARG A 428 -9.74 20.76 3.31
C ARG A 428 -10.24 20.46 4.73
N GLY A 429 -9.69 21.15 5.72
CA GLY A 429 -9.87 20.86 7.15
C GLY A 429 -8.81 19.85 7.64
N GLY A 430 -8.64 19.81 8.95
CA GLY A 430 -7.57 19.03 9.61
C GLY A 430 -6.34 19.88 9.89
N ARG A 431 -5.68 19.57 10.99
CA ARG A 431 -4.47 20.25 11.46
C ARG A 431 -3.39 19.22 11.70
N TYR A 432 -2.44 19.13 10.77
CA TYR A 432 -1.37 18.15 10.76
C TYR A 432 -0.12 18.71 11.44
N PRO A 433 0.60 17.92 12.26
CA PRO A 433 1.98 18.24 12.62
C PRO A 433 2.83 18.50 11.38
N SER A 434 3.73 19.49 11.44
CA SER A 434 4.56 19.87 10.29
C SER A 434 6.02 20.15 10.64
N ARG A 435 6.41 19.91 11.88
CA ARG A 435 7.80 19.94 12.34
C ARG A 435 7.93 19.16 13.62
N TRP A 436 8.93 18.29 13.69
CA TRP A 436 9.15 17.43 14.85
C TRP A 436 10.59 17.49 15.33
N ARG A 437 10.78 17.30 16.63
CA ARG A 437 12.06 16.94 17.22
C ARG A 437 11.98 15.50 17.68
N VAL A 438 12.77 14.63 17.06
CA VAL A 438 12.85 13.20 17.38
C VAL A 438 14.09 12.93 18.20
N ARG A 439 13.93 12.33 19.39
CA ARG A 439 15.02 11.95 20.27
C ARG A 439 14.94 10.48 20.64
N VAL A 440 16.08 9.80 20.52
CA VAL A 440 16.27 8.40 20.91
C VAL A 440 17.58 8.32 21.71
N PRO A 441 17.52 8.53 23.05
CA PRO A 441 18.71 8.58 23.89
C PRO A 441 19.59 7.35 23.81
N ALA A 442 18.99 6.16 23.68
CA ALA A 442 19.71 4.88 23.61
C ALA A 442 20.70 4.77 22.44
N VAL A 443 20.52 5.57 21.39
CA VAL A 443 21.40 5.61 20.21
C VAL A 443 21.96 7.02 19.96
N GLY A 444 21.81 7.90 20.95
CA GLY A 444 22.32 9.28 20.92
C GLY A 444 21.71 10.15 19.81
N LEU A 445 20.51 9.83 19.31
CA LEU A 445 19.84 10.58 18.24
C LEU A 445 19.06 11.76 18.80
N ASP A 446 19.27 12.94 18.24
CA ASP A 446 18.50 14.17 18.50
C ASP A 446 18.43 14.99 17.21
N VAL A 447 17.33 14.87 16.48
CA VAL A 447 17.17 15.50 15.15
C VAL A 447 15.85 16.24 15.04
N GLU A 448 15.88 17.34 14.31
CA GLU A 448 14.68 17.99 13.79
C GLU A 448 14.30 17.38 12.46
N VAL A 449 13.01 17.10 12.27
CA VAL A 449 12.42 16.56 11.04
C VAL A 449 11.48 17.62 10.46
N ARG A 450 11.64 17.93 9.18
CA ARG A 450 10.87 18.96 8.47
C ARG A 450 10.36 18.43 7.13
N PRO A 451 9.07 18.62 6.80
CA PRO A 451 8.56 18.37 5.46
C PRO A 451 9.27 19.21 4.41
N VAL A 452 9.52 18.65 3.24
CA VAL A 452 10.03 19.41 2.08
C VAL A 452 8.95 20.34 1.51
N LEU A 453 7.68 20.01 1.67
CA LEU A 453 6.50 20.83 1.42
C LEU A 453 5.52 20.65 2.57
N ALA A 454 4.84 21.72 2.98
CA ALA A 454 3.82 21.62 4.03
C ALA A 454 2.59 20.79 3.57
N ASN A 455 2.14 21.02 2.33
CA ASN A 455 1.01 20.30 1.75
C ASN A 455 1.48 19.08 0.98
N GLN A 456 1.44 17.93 1.64
CA GLN A 456 1.63 16.60 1.04
C GLN A 456 0.45 15.69 1.45
N GLU A 457 -0.77 16.28 1.50
CA GLU A 457 -2.00 15.59 1.88
C GLU A 457 -2.59 14.85 0.68
N LEU A 458 -2.85 13.54 0.83
CA LEU A 458 -3.66 12.76 -0.09
C LEU A 458 -5.14 13.01 0.22
N GLY A 459 -5.86 13.51 -0.76
CA GLY A 459 -7.31 13.75 -0.66
C GLY A 459 -8.12 12.50 -0.95
N THR A 460 -7.65 11.34 -0.55
CA THR A 460 -8.32 10.03 -0.60
C THR A 460 -9.40 9.92 0.48
N GLN A 461 -10.06 8.77 0.60
CA GLN A 461 -10.89 8.44 1.76
C GLN A 461 -10.41 7.12 2.36
N PRO A 462 -9.82 7.16 3.59
CA PRO A 462 -9.62 8.34 4.43
C PRO A 462 -8.58 9.30 3.87
N ARG A 463 -8.65 10.56 4.30
CA ARG A 463 -7.59 11.54 4.05
C ARG A 463 -6.43 11.28 5.00
N TYR A 464 -5.23 11.34 4.48
CA TYR A 464 -4.01 11.25 5.27
C TYR A 464 -2.89 12.06 4.63
N TRP A 465 -1.84 12.33 5.37
CA TRP A 465 -0.71 13.11 4.89
C TRP A 465 0.49 12.18 4.69
N GLU A 466 1.11 12.24 3.52
CA GLU A 466 2.24 11.42 3.09
C GLU A 466 3.34 12.29 2.55
N GLY A 467 4.44 12.44 3.29
CA GLY A 467 5.38 13.45 2.91
C GLY A 467 6.85 13.12 3.05
N ALA A 468 7.59 13.48 1.98
CA ALA A 468 9.03 13.54 2.03
C ALA A 468 9.50 14.58 3.04
N VAL A 469 10.50 14.21 3.84
CA VAL A 469 11.07 15.04 4.89
C VAL A 469 12.59 15.11 4.82
N ASP A 470 13.16 16.23 5.28
CA ASP A 470 14.58 16.38 5.59
C ASP A 470 14.77 16.28 7.12
N LEU A 471 15.90 15.75 7.55
CA LEU A 471 16.28 15.74 8.96
C LEU A 471 17.66 16.34 9.17
N LYS A 472 17.83 17.04 10.29
CA LYS A 472 19.10 17.63 10.70
C LYS A 472 19.19 17.73 12.23
N GLY A 473 20.36 17.47 12.77
CA GLY A 473 20.61 17.55 14.21
C GLY A 473 21.92 16.88 14.61
N ALA A 474 21.89 16.05 15.62
CA ALA A 474 23.06 15.35 16.12
C ALA A 474 22.79 13.87 16.37
N ARG A 475 23.82 13.06 16.27
CA ARG A 475 23.91 11.70 16.75
C ARG A 475 25.20 11.48 17.50
N GLU A 476 25.12 11.01 18.75
CA GLU A 476 26.30 10.77 19.59
C GLU A 476 27.24 12.01 19.68
N GLY A 477 26.64 13.22 19.65
CA GLY A 477 27.37 14.47 19.68
C GLY A 477 27.97 14.94 18.36
N HIS A 478 27.81 14.21 17.27
CA HIS A 478 28.24 14.56 15.92
C HIS A 478 27.07 15.03 15.06
N ASP A 479 27.34 15.90 14.09
CA ASP A 479 26.33 16.36 13.15
C ASP A 479 25.67 15.17 12.43
N ALA A 480 24.35 15.17 12.39
CA ALA A 480 23.54 14.19 11.71
C ALA A 480 22.59 14.88 10.75
N ALA A 481 22.52 14.37 9.52
CA ALA A 481 21.59 14.80 8.51
C ALA A 481 21.07 13.59 7.72
N GLY A 482 19.95 13.77 7.04
CA GLY A 482 19.37 12.70 6.22
C GLY A 482 18.06 13.13 5.60
N ARG A 483 17.34 12.15 5.08
CA ARG A 483 16.02 12.29 4.48
C ARG A 483 15.12 11.18 4.97
N GLY A 484 13.83 11.32 4.77
CA GLY A 484 12.89 10.29 5.15
C GLY A 484 11.52 10.54 4.57
N TYR A 485 10.57 9.84 5.15
CA TYR A 485 9.16 9.95 4.85
C TYR A 485 8.36 9.90 6.16
N VAL A 486 7.24 10.60 6.20
CA VAL A 486 6.32 10.62 7.35
C VAL A 486 4.91 10.43 6.83
N GLU A 487 4.16 9.55 7.49
CA GLU A 487 2.74 9.33 7.26
C GLU A 487 1.94 9.77 8.50
N LEU A 488 0.84 10.49 8.30
CA LEU A 488 -0.02 10.99 9.36
C LEU A 488 -1.46 10.61 9.06
N VAL A 489 -2.04 9.71 9.86
CA VAL A 489 -3.41 9.20 9.69
C VAL A 489 -4.30 9.65 10.84
N GLY A 490 -5.57 9.98 10.55
CA GLY A 490 -6.58 10.34 11.55
C GLY A 490 -6.56 11.82 11.98
N TYR A 491 -6.09 12.72 11.13
CA TYR A 491 -6.11 14.18 11.35
C TYR A 491 -7.14 14.91 10.52
N GLY A 492 -7.65 14.29 9.48
CA GLY A 492 -8.51 14.89 8.47
C GLY A 492 -9.99 14.58 8.62
N GLU A 493 -10.42 14.06 9.77
CA GLU A 493 -11.82 13.71 10.08
C GLU A 493 -12.56 14.82 10.79
#